data_90f60317b40829dffd97b462abf74e13
#
_entry.id   90f60317b40829dffd97b462abf74e13
#
_cell.length_a   1.000
_cell.length_b   1.000
_cell.length_c   1.000
_cell.angle_alpha   90.00
_cell.angle_beta   90.00
_cell.angle_gamma   90.00
#
_symmetry.space_group_name_H-M   'P 1'
#
loop_
_entity.id
_entity.type
_entity.pdbx_description
1 polymer ?
#
loop_
_entity_poly.entity_id
_entity_poly.type
_entity_poly.pdbx_seq_one_letter_code
_entity_poly.pdbx_strand_id
1 'polypeptide(L)'
;DIQKILTAVPGVYMRTEEGYGLRPNISIRGTAIERSGKVTIMEDGVLVAPSPYTSSAAYYFPTTARIHSVEVLKGPAVVSQGPQTIGGAINLISTPIPEVNSGKFVQEIGENGMARTHAYYGATQGNFGALVEVHEHSSDGFDSIANVGGDTGFDKSDLMIKARYSSGNHTLTLKRVDLDENSDQSYVGLSQESFMSNPRMRYGATAYDEMMNDGEQTSLTYVGDFDNFNVVFTSWQNDYHRDWFKVSDFNNLKAHGEDDDINELISNANNGSTNAQAILDGELPVQIEYKHNNRFYKNEGYQFRLSTEIGIHALTIGYRDMEDSESRVQAHEYADQSADGSLSALYGYVGLSGSNNRLRESSATSYYLEDTMDFGR
;
A
#
# COMPACT_ATOMS: atom_id res chain seq x y z
N ASP A 1 -1.14 -8.00 13.19
CA ASP A 1 -0.14 -6.94 12.92
C ASP A 1 0.99 -7.51 12.06
N ILE A 2 1.10 -7.05 10.80
CA ILE A 2 2.11 -7.50 9.82
C ILE A 2 3.53 -7.20 10.31
N GLN A 3 3.72 -6.12 11.04
CA GLN A 3 5.03 -5.74 11.58
C GLN A 3 5.58 -6.83 12.50
N LYS A 4 4.77 -7.37 13.40
CA LYS A 4 5.19 -8.46 14.30
C LYS A 4 5.55 -9.73 13.54
N ILE A 5 4.80 -10.03 12.48
CA ILE A 5 5.06 -11.23 11.66
C ILE A 5 6.36 -11.07 10.88
N LEU A 6 6.53 -9.98 10.16
CA LEU A 6 7.68 -9.77 9.27
C LEU A 6 8.98 -9.54 10.03
N THR A 7 8.95 -8.80 11.13
CA THR A 7 10.18 -8.57 11.96
C THR A 7 10.66 -9.82 12.69
N ALA A 8 9.81 -10.85 12.84
CA ALA A 8 10.22 -12.16 13.35
C ALA A 8 11.05 -12.97 12.32
N VAL A 9 11.04 -12.58 11.04
CA VAL A 9 11.80 -13.25 9.97
C VAL A 9 13.22 -12.68 9.92
N PRO A 10 14.28 -13.48 10.14
CA PRO A 10 15.65 -12.99 10.14
C PRO A 10 16.02 -12.23 8.86
N GLY A 11 16.56 -11.01 9.01
CA GLY A 11 17.00 -10.15 7.91
C GLY A 11 15.86 -9.39 7.21
N VAL A 12 14.64 -9.42 7.72
CA VAL A 12 13.54 -8.56 7.31
C VAL A 12 13.47 -7.38 8.28
N TYR A 13 13.44 -6.18 7.74
CA TYR A 13 13.30 -4.92 8.48
C TYR A 13 12.05 -4.20 7.99
N MET A 14 11.35 -3.57 8.90
CA MET A 14 10.11 -2.87 8.59
C MET A 14 10.06 -1.53 9.33
N ARG A 15 9.55 -0.51 8.65
CA ARG A 15 9.22 0.79 9.20
C ARG A 15 7.84 1.18 8.68
N THR A 16 6.98 1.66 9.54
CA THR A 16 5.72 2.28 9.13
C THR A 16 5.97 3.72 8.69
N GLU A 17 5.23 4.20 7.73
CA GLU A 17 5.29 5.58 7.24
C GLU A 17 4.44 6.51 8.13
N GLU A 18 3.49 5.91 8.82
CA GLU A 18 2.51 6.55 9.70
C GLU A 18 2.26 5.71 10.97
N GLY A 19 1.48 6.24 11.92
CA GLY A 19 1.30 5.63 13.24
C GLY A 19 0.43 4.36 13.29
N TYR A 20 -0.38 4.09 12.26
CA TYR A 20 -1.36 3.01 12.26
C TYR A 20 -0.91 1.74 11.54
N GLY A 21 0.17 1.79 10.77
CA GLY A 21 0.71 0.64 10.04
C GLY A 21 -0.02 0.33 8.73
N LEU A 22 -0.69 1.30 8.14
CA LEU A 22 -1.39 1.17 6.86
C LEU A 22 -0.42 1.03 5.69
N ARG A 23 0.75 1.68 5.80
CA ARG A 23 1.78 1.76 4.75
C ARG A 23 3.13 1.25 5.25
N PRO A 24 3.34 -0.08 5.26
CA PRO A 24 4.61 -0.66 5.69
C PRO A 24 5.69 -0.44 4.64
N ASN A 25 6.84 0.06 5.07
CA ASN A 25 8.07 0.07 4.30
C ASN A 25 8.90 -1.14 4.71
N ILE A 26 9.22 -2.01 3.75
CA ILE A 26 9.88 -3.30 4.00
C ILE A 26 11.21 -3.35 3.28
N SER A 27 12.22 -3.83 3.99
CA SER A 27 13.56 -4.09 3.48
C SER A 27 13.99 -5.51 3.85
N ILE A 28 14.71 -6.17 2.96
CA ILE A 28 15.28 -7.48 3.21
C ILE A 28 16.80 -7.39 2.99
N ARG A 29 17.58 -7.88 3.99
CA ARG A 29 19.05 -7.91 3.95
C ARG A 29 19.70 -6.54 3.71
N GLY A 30 19.14 -5.47 4.28
CA GLY A 30 19.72 -4.13 4.21
C GLY A 30 19.55 -3.39 2.90
N THR A 31 18.62 -3.82 2.03
CA THR A 31 18.22 -3.04 0.86
C THR A 31 17.53 -1.74 1.28
N ALA A 32 17.43 -0.77 0.36
CA ALA A 32 16.70 0.47 0.62
C ALA A 32 15.25 0.16 1.04
N ILE A 33 14.85 0.71 2.18
CA ILE A 33 13.55 0.39 2.81
C ILE A 33 12.39 1.19 2.22
N GLU A 34 12.68 2.36 1.66
CA GLU A 34 11.66 3.31 1.24
C GLU A 34 10.67 2.69 0.27
N ARG A 35 9.39 2.72 0.69
CA ARG A 35 8.22 2.25 -0.06
C ARG A 35 8.36 0.84 -0.61
N SER A 36 9.12 0.01 0.10
CA SER A 36 9.39 -1.38 -0.26
C SER A 36 9.92 -1.58 -1.70
N GLY A 37 10.51 -0.55 -2.31
CA GLY A 37 10.85 -0.51 -3.73
C GLY A 37 11.92 -1.52 -4.19
N LYS A 38 12.46 -2.35 -3.28
CA LYS A 38 13.43 -3.42 -3.56
C LYS A 38 12.95 -4.81 -3.13
N VAL A 39 11.67 -4.91 -2.74
CA VAL A 39 11.01 -6.14 -2.32
C VAL A 39 9.75 -6.32 -3.14
N THR A 40 9.61 -7.46 -3.79
CA THR A 40 8.37 -7.81 -4.49
C THR A 40 7.32 -8.25 -3.49
N ILE A 41 6.15 -7.64 -3.54
CA ILE A 41 4.99 -8.02 -2.72
C ILE A 41 3.94 -8.64 -3.63
N MET A 42 3.45 -9.79 -3.22
CA MET A 42 2.41 -10.56 -3.93
C MET A 42 1.28 -10.93 -2.97
N GLU A 43 0.10 -11.11 -3.51
CA GLU A 43 -1.02 -11.77 -2.84
C GLU A 43 -1.49 -12.95 -3.71
N ASP A 44 -1.47 -14.14 -3.14
CA ASP A 44 -1.77 -15.41 -3.84
C ASP A 44 -0.95 -15.58 -5.14
N GLY A 45 0.31 -15.13 -5.13
CA GLY A 45 1.22 -15.20 -6.27
C GLY A 45 1.04 -14.13 -7.35
N VAL A 46 0.10 -13.20 -7.18
CA VAL A 46 -0.12 -12.05 -8.07
C VAL A 46 0.58 -10.81 -7.50
N LEU A 47 1.25 -10.04 -8.35
CA LEU A 47 1.92 -8.80 -7.97
C LEU A 47 0.87 -7.75 -7.54
N VAL A 48 1.01 -7.21 -6.34
CA VAL A 48 0.04 -6.26 -5.76
C VAL A 48 0.52 -4.81 -5.70
N ALA A 49 1.79 -4.54 -6.04
CA ALA A 49 2.19 -3.15 -6.24
C ALA A 49 1.29 -2.51 -7.31
N PRO A 50 0.77 -1.29 -7.11
CA PRO A 50 -0.17 -0.67 -8.03
C PRO A 50 0.31 -0.69 -9.49
N SER A 51 1.60 -0.46 -9.71
CA SER A 51 2.23 -0.50 -11.03
C SER A 51 3.66 -1.03 -10.90
N PRO A 52 3.86 -2.36 -10.95
CA PRO A 52 5.14 -2.99 -10.57
C PRO A 52 6.36 -2.53 -11.38
N TYR A 53 6.18 -2.17 -12.65
CA TYR A 53 7.28 -1.73 -13.53
C TYR A 53 7.36 -0.22 -13.68
N THR A 54 6.24 0.48 -13.87
CA THR A 54 6.24 1.93 -14.10
C THR A 54 6.36 2.74 -12.83
N SER A 55 5.85 2.24 -11.70
CA SER A 55 5.86 2.91 -10.40
C SER A 55 5.91 1.87 -9.27
N SER A 56 7.09 1.33 -9.02
CA SER A 56 7.31 0.22 -8.09
C SER A 56 7.12 0.56 -6.60
N ALA A 57 6.84 1.81 -6.27
CA ALA A 57 6.59 2.22 -4.89
C ALA A 57 5.31 1.58 -4.35
N ALA A 58 5.44 0.78 -3.30
CA ALA A 58 4.33 0.11 -2.66
C ALA A 58 3.56 1.07 -1.73
N TYR A 59 2.67 1.88 -2.28
CA TYR A 59 1.72 2.67 -1.50
C TYR A 59 0.51 1.85 -1.06
N TYR A 60 0.21 0.78 -1.77
CA TYR A 60 -0.79 -0.19 -1.41
C TYR A 60 -0.15 -1.37 -0.67
N PHE A 61 -0.78 -1.78 0.41
CA PHE A 61 -0.47 -3.03 1.09
C PHE A 61 -1.77 -3.78 1.42
N PRO A 62 -1.85 -5.09 1.10
CA PRO A 62 -3.03 -5.91 1.36
C PRO A 62 -3.46 -5.87 2.83
N THR A 63 -4.76 -5.79 3.07
CA THR A 63 -5.33 -5.77 4.42
C THR A 63 -4.94 -7.02 5.20
N THR A 64 -4.18 -6.84 6.28
CA THR A 64 -3.56 -7.96 7.02
C THR A 64 -4.55 -8.90 7.67
N ALA A 65 -5.79 -8.45 7.93
CA ALA A 65 -6.83 -9.27 8.53
C ALA A 65 -7.26 -10.43 7.64
N ARG A 66 -7.21 -10.26 6.30
CA ARG A 66 -7.54 -11.32 5.33
C ARG A 66 -6.36 -12.23 4.96
N ILE A 67 -5.18 -12.01 5.56
CA ILE A 67 -3.99 -12.81 5.29
C ILE A 67 -3.91 -13.99 6.24
N HIS A 68 -3.94 -15.19 5.68
CA HIS A 68 -3.86 -16.46 6.41
C HIS A 68 -2.42 -16.83 6.76
N SER A 69 -1.49 -16.65 5.79
CA SER A 69 -0.07 -16.95 5.98
C SER A 69 0.82 -16.04 5.13
N VAL A 70 2.09 -15.96 5.50
CA VAL A 70 3.09 -15.12 4.83
C VAL A 70 4.29 -15.97 4.45
N GLU A 71 4.64 -15.97 3.18
CA GLU A 71 5.83 -16.62 2.64
C GLU A 71 6.89 -15.56 2.34
N VAL A 72 8.10 -15.73 2.88
CA VAL A 72 9.22 -14.83 2.63
C VAL A 72 10.31 -15.57 1.87
N LEU A 73 10.50 -15.19 0.63
CA LEU A 73 11.46 -15.78 -0.29
C LEU A 73 12.73 -14.95 -0.34
N LYS A 74 13.87 -15.60 -0.13
CA LYS A 74 15.20 -14.95 -0.11
C LYS A 74 16.21 -15.80 -0.89
N GLY A 75 17.08 -15.15 -1.63
CA GLY A 75 18.13 -15.84 -2.39
C GLY A 75 17.79 -16.00 -3.88
N PRO A 76 18.51 -16.85 -4.62
CA PRO A 76 18.40 -16.91 -6.09
C PRO A 76 17.02 -17.29 -6.62
N ALA A 77 16.26 -18.11 -5.91
CA ALA A 77 14.93 -18.56 -6.29
C ALA A 77 13.90 -17.42 -6.44
N VAL A 78 14.17 -16.25 -5.86
CA VAL A 78 13.26 -15.09 -5.98
C VAL A 78 13.22 -14.49 -7.38
N VAL A 79 14.16 -14.81 -8.26
CA VAL A 79 14.21 -14.27 -9.63
C VAL A 79 12.96 -14.66 -10.43
N SER A 80 12.34 -15.80 -10.11
CA SER A 80 11.09 -16.26 -10.72
C SER A 80 9.85 -15.45 -10.32
N GLN A 81 9.95 -14.62 -9.26
CA GLN A 81 8.79 -13.94 -8.68
C GLN A 81 8.44 -12.59 -9.35
N GLY A 82 9.33 -12.06 -10.18
CA GLY A 82 9.05 -10.83 -10.95
C GLY A 82 10.00 -9.67 -10.64
N PRO A 83 9.59 -8.42 -10.94
CA PRO A 83 10.44 -7.26 -10.76
C PRO A 83 10.68 -6.95 -9.27
N GLN A 84 11.70 -6.12 -8.99
CA GLN A 84 12.01 -5.61 -7.64
C GLN A 84 12.41 -6.68 -6.60
N THR A 85 12.93 -7.82 -7.05
CA THR A 85 13.32 -8.96 -6.19
C THR A 85 14.74 -8.84 -5.58
N ILE A 86 15.39 -7.67 -5.65
CA ILE A 86 16.77 -7.46 -5.17
C ILE A 86 16.91 -7.84 -3.69
N GLY A 87 15.96 -7.44 -2.84
CA GLY A 87 15.90 -7.83 -1.44
C GLY A 87 15.33 -9.22 -1.24
N GLY A 88 14.31 -9.56 -1.99
CA GLY A 88 13.52 -10.77 -1.86
C GLY A 88 12.09 -10.57 -2.35
N ALA A 89 11.24 -11.56 -2.05
CA ALA A 89 9.82 -11.48 -2.31
C ALA A 89 9.01 -11.90 -1.08
N ILE A 90 7.85 -11.30 -0.93
CA ILE A 90 6.86 -11.63 0.10
C ILE A 90 5.57 -11.99 -0.61
N ASN A 91 5.06 -13.20 -0.35
CA ASN A 91 3.77 -13.65 -0.84
C ASN A 91 2.80 -13.77 0.34
N LEU A 92 1.73 -13.03 0.27
CA LEU A 92 0.67 -12.98 1.26
C LEU A 92 -0.44 -13.93 0.81
N ILE A 93 -0.67 -14.99 1.55
CA ILE A 93 -1.71 -15.97 1.23
C ILE A 93 -3.01 -15.53 1.89
N SER A 94 -4.01 -15.20 1.12
CA SER A 94 -5.31 -14.75 1.63
C SER A 94 -6.15 -15.92 2.18
N THR A 95 -7.12 -15.62 3.02
CA THR A 95 -8.01 -16.60 3.68
C THR A 95 -8.50 -17.65 2.67
N PRO A 96 -8.24 -18.95 2.89
CA PRO A 96 -8.68 -20.02 1.98
C PRO A 96 -10.18 -20.28 2.12
N ILE A 97 -10.80 -20.77 1.05
CA ILE A 97 -12.18 -21.26 1.11
C ILE A 97 -12.21 -22.49 2.02
N PRO A 98 -13.03 -22.52 3.09
CA PRO A 98 -13.08 -23.65 4.00
C PRO A 98 -13.68 -24.90 3.35
N GLU A 99 -13.18 -26.07 3.73
CA GLU A 99 -13.72 -27.36 3.27
C GLU A 99 -15.06 -27.74 3.95
N VAL A 100 -15.29 -27.20 5.14
CA VAL A 100 -16.54 -27.32 5.88
C VAL A 100 -17.07 -25.93 6.20
N ASN A 101 -18.37 -25.82 6.47
CA ASN A 101 -18.98 -24.56 6.89
C ASN A 101 -18.19 -23.96 8.06
N SER A 102 -17.59 -22.83 7.83
CA SER A 102 -16.76 -22.14 8.82
C SER A 102 -16.92 -20.64 8.71
N GLY A 103 -16.87 -19.96 9.84
CA GLY A 103 -16.92 -18.51 9.90
C GLY A 103 -16.20 -17.98 11.13
N LYS A 104 -15.88 -16.70 11.06
CA LYS A 104 -15.26 -15.96 12.14
C LYS A 104 -15.91 -14.59 12.22
N PHE A 105 -16.10 -14.10 13.43
CA PHE A 105 -16.47 -12.72 13.70
C PHE A 105 -15.58 -12.20 14.83
N VAL A 106 -14.94 -11.06 14.61
CA VAL A 106 -14.16 -10.37 15.63
C VAL A 106 -14.53 -8.90 15.60
N GLN A 107 -14.85 -8.36 16.77
CA GLN A 107 -15.05 -6.93 17.00
C GLN A 107 -14.04 -6.47 18.03
N GLU A 108 -13.30 -5.43 17.73
CA GLU A 108 -12.36 -4.78 18.64
C GLU A 108 -12.72 -3.30 18.76
N ILE A 109 -12.63 -2.77 19.97
CA ILE A 109 -12.86 -1.35 20.28
C ILE A 109 -11.68 -0.92 21.14
N GLY A 110 -11.16 0.26 20.90
CA GLY A 110 -10.00 0.78 21.61
C GLY A 110 -10.08 2.28 21.91
N GLU A 111 -8.96 2.83 22.35
CA GLU A 111 -8.80 4.28 22.54
C GLU A 111 -8.83 5.02 21.20
N ASN A 112 -9.04 6.34 21.25
CA ASN A 112 -9.08 7.22 20.07
C ASN A 112 -10.12 6.79 19.03
N GLY A 113 -11.31 6.40 19.47
CA GLY A 113 -12.38 5.96 18.57
C GLY A 113 -12.08 4.68 17.79
N MET A 114 -10.99 3.96 18.12
CA MET A 114 -10.60 2.77 17.37
C MET A 114 -11.70 1.71 17.37
N ALA A 115 -12.16 1.34 16.20
CA ALA A 115 -13.08 0.25 15.97
C ALA A 115 -12.56 -0.65 14.84
N ARG A 116 -12.59 -1.97 15.04
CA ARG A 116 -12.21 -2.93 14.01
C ARG A 116 -13.18 -4.09 13.97
N THR A 117 -13.77 -4.32 12.81
CA THR A 117 -14.62 -5.47 12.51
C THR A 117 -13.91 -6.37 11.52
N HIS A 118 -13.85 -7.66 11.81
CA HIS A 118 -13.38 -8.66 10.85
C HIS A 118 -14.34 -9.85 10.89
N ALA A 119 -14.95 -10.15 9.77
CA ALA A 119 -15.86 -11.28 9.64
C ALA A 119 -15.63 -12.03 8.32
N TYR A 120 -15.69 -13.36 8.39
CA TYR A 120 -15.81 -14.17 7.18
C TYR A 120 -16.76 -15.33 7.40
N TYR A 121 -17.32 -15.80 6.29
CA TYR A 121 -18.03 -17.07 6.22
C TYR A 121 -17.74 -17.75 4.89
N GLY A 122 -17.50 -19.04 4.96
CA GLY A 122 -17.26 -19.85 3.76
C GLY A 122 -17.66 -21.29 3.96
N ALA A 123 -17.83 -21.99 2.83
CA ALA A 123 -18.22 -23.38 2.80
C ALA A 123 -17.81 -24.03 1.48
N THR A 124 -17.67 -25.36 1.51
CA THR A 124 -17.57 -26.20 0.32
C THR A 124 -18.71 -27.21 0.33
N GLN A 125 -19.44 -27.33 -0.79
CA GLN A 125 -20.48 -28.31 -1.00
C GLN A 125 -20.30 -29.01 -2.35
N GLY A 126 -20.00 -30.29 -2.31
CA GLY A 126 -19.64 -31.03 -3.52
C GLY A 126 -18.41 -30.44 -4.20
N ASN A 127 -18.57 -30.06 -5.45
CA ASN A 127 -17.50 -29.47 -6.26
C ASN A 127 -17.37 -27.96 -6.11
N PHE A 128 -18.27 -27.29 -5.38
CA PHE A 128 -18.31 -25.85 -5.27
C PHE A 128 -17.90 -25.38 -3.88
N GLY A 129 -17.06 -24.36 -3.82
CA GLY A 129 -16.69 -23.66 -2.59
C GLY A 129 -16.85 -22.16 -2.76
N ALA A 130 -17.19 -21.47 -1.67
CA ALA A 130 -17.28 -20.01 -1.65
C ALA A 130 -16.82 -19.45 -0.30
N LEU A 131 -16.33 -18.22 -0.32
CA LEU A 131 -15.96 -17.42 0.85
C LEU A 131 -16.35 -15.96 0.61
N VAL A 132 -16.89 -15.33 1.63
CA VAL A 132 -17.04 -13.88 1.73
C VAL A 132 -16.33 -13.43 2.99
N GLU A 133 -15.51 -12.39 2.91
CA GLU A 133 -14.75 -11.83 4.01
C GLU A 133 -14.82 -10.31 3.97
N VAL A 134 -15.12 -9.69 5.10
CA VAL A 134 -15.21 -8.24 5.27
C VAL A 134 -14.29 -7.80 6.40
N HIS A 135 -13.67 -6.65 6.20
CA HIS A 135 -12.87 -5.99 7.21
C HIS A 135 -13.16 -4.49 7.20
N GLU A 136 -13.45 -3.94 8.37
CA GLU A 136 -13.58 -2.51 8.61
C GLU A 136 -12.65 -2.13 9.74
N HIS A 137 -11.98 -1.01 9.61
CA HIS A 137 -11.06 -0.50 10.62
C HIS A 137 -11.02 1.01 10.58
N SER A 138 -11.30 1.65 11.71
CA SER A 138 -11.31 3.10 11.86
C SER A 138 -10.65 3.54 13.16
N SER A 139 -10.24 4.80 13.20
CA SER A 139 -9.77 5.50 14.39
C SER A 139 -9.90 7.00 14.17
N ASP A 140 -10.27 7.76 15.22
CA ASP A 140 -10.30 9.23 15.19
C ASP A 140 -8.89 9.86 15.22
N GLY A 141 -7.86 9.06 15.43
CA GLY A 141 -6.48 9.52 15.51
C GLY A 141 -6.00 9.83 16.92
N PHE A 142 -4.70 10.04 17.03
CA PHE A 142 -4.07 10.33 18.33
C PHE A 142 -3.28 11.67 18.33
N ASP A 143 -3.18 12.32 17.19
CA ASP A 143 -2.54 13.63 17.06
C ASP A 143 -3.56 14.76 17.26
N SER A 144 -3.07 15.96 17.53
CA SER A 144 -3.86 17.18 17.62
C SER A 144 -3.37 18.19 16.59
N ILE A 145 -4.29 18.76 15.82
CA ILE A 145 -3.96 19.81 14.83
C ILE A 145 -4.01 21.18 15.55
N ALA A 146 -2.87 21.86 15.57
CA ALA A 146 -2.73 23.13 16.24
C ALA A 146 -3.65 24.19 15.63
N ASN A 147 -4.28 25.01 16.46
CA ASN A 147 -5.12 26.15 16.12
C ASN A 147 -6.43 25.81 15.38
N VAL A 148 -6.48 24.71 14.65
CA VAL A 148 -7.61 24.35 13.78
C VAL A 148 -8.44 23.22 14.38
N GLY A 149 -7.82 22.23 15.01
CA GLY A 149 -8.47 20.98 15.41
C GLY A 149 -8.82 20.11 14.20
N GLY A 150 -9.57 19.06 14.41
CA GLY A 150 -9.99 18.13 13.38
C GLY A 150 -9.54 16.71 13.66
N ASP A 151 -9.95 15.80 12.79
CA ASP A 151 -9.59 14.39 12.83
C ASP A 151 -8.15 14.18 12.32
N THR A 152 -7.49 13.15 12.83
CA THR A 152 -6.15 12.74 12.41
C THR A 152 -6.08 11.25 12.19
N GLY A 153 -7.22 10.61 12.06
CA GLY A 153 -7.39 9.19 11.99
C GLY A 153 -7.50 8.62 10.58
N PHE A 154 -8.27 7.55 10.47
CA PHE A 154 -8.53 6.90 9.20
C PHE A 154 -9.78 6.01 9.26
N ASP A 155 -10.36 5.78 8.09
CA ASP A 155 -11.37 4.77 7.82
C ASP A 155 -10.88 3.85 6.70
N LYS A 156 -11.02 2.54 6.91
CA LYS A 156 -10.64 1.54 5.90
C LYS A 156 -11.66 0.42 5.86
N SER A 157 -12.11 0.10 4.66
CA SER A 157 -12.97 -1.04 4.37
C SER A 157 -12.35 -1.95 3.32
N ASP A 158 -12.61 -3.26 3.42
CA ASP A 158 -12.09 -4.27 2.52
C ASP A 158 -13.11 -5.41 2.42
N LEU A 159 -13.52 -5.75 1.20
CA LEU A 159 -14.40 -6.87 0.89
C LEU A 159 -13.67 -7.85 -0.01
N MET A 160 -13.56 -9.12 0.40
CA MET A 160 -13.04 -10.19 -0.43
C MET A 160 -14.10 -11.26 -0.67
N ILE A 161 -14.27 -11.66 -1.93
CA ILE A 161 -15.12 -12.77 -2.35
C ILE A 161 -14.28 -13.78 -3.09
N LYS A 162 -14.41 -15.06 -2.73
CA LYS A 162 -13.83 -16.18 -3.48
C LYS A 162 -14.90 -17.17 -3.88
N ALA A 163 -14.78 -17.73 -5.10
CA ALA A 163 -15.57 -18.83 -5.58
C ALA A 163 -14.65 -19.89 -6.19
N ARG A 164 -14.88 -21.16 -5.87
CA ARG A 164 -14.06 -22.28 -6.33
C ARG A 164 -14.95 -23.37 -6.95
N TYR A 165 -14.50 -23.92 -8.07
CA TYR A 165 -15.01 -25.16 -8.62
C TYR A 165 -13.87 -26.19 -8.70
N SER A 166 -14.07 -27.37 -8.12
CA SER A 166 -13.10 -28.48 -8.16
C SER A 166 -13.73 -29.75 -8.73
N SER A 167 -13.04 -30.41 -9.63
CA SER A 167 -13.48 -31.67 -10.20
C SER A 167 -12.28 -32.59 -10.46
N GLY A 168 -12.20 -33.70 -9.74
CA GLY A 168 -11.02 -34.55 -9.75
C GLY A 168 -9.79 -33.77 -9.29
N ASN A 169 -8.75 -33.78 -10.10
CA ASN A 169 -7.48 -33.10 -9.85
C ASN A 169 -7.43 -31.65 -10.42
N HIS A 170 -8.58 -31.07 -10.73
CA HIS A 170 -8.67 -29.74 -11.34
C HIS A 170 -9.45 -28.78 -10.46
N THR A 171 -8.89 -27.59 -10.27
CA THR A 171 -9.51 -26.54 -9.46
C THR A 171 -9.46 -25.20 -10.21
N LEU A 172 -10.57 -24.50 -10.25
CA LEU A 172 -10.69 -23.14 -10.74
C LEU A 172 -11.15 -22.24 -9.60
N THR A 173 -10.43 -21.16 -9.32
CA THR A 173 -10.75 -20.20 -8.26
C THR A 173 -10.83 -18.80 -8.83
N LEU A 174 -11.96 -18.15 -8.63
CA LEU A 174 -12.15 -16.71 -8.84
C LEU A 174 -11.98 -16.00 -7.50
N LYS A 175 -11.23 -14.90 -7.49
CA LYS A 175 -11.12 -13.97 -6.34
C LYS A 175 -11.42 -12.55 -6.80
N ARG A 176 -12.21 -11.82 -6.00
CA ARG A 176 -12.45 -10.39 -6.12
C ARG A 176 -12.18 -9.75 -4.78
N VAL A 177 -11.48 -8.60 -4.81
CA VAL A 177 -11.27 -7.73 -3.65
C VAL A 177 -11.65 -6.32 -4.04
N ASP A 178 -12.42 -5.66 -3.18
CA ASP A 178 -12.74 -4.24 -3.26
C ASP A 178 -12.24 -3.58 -1.97
N LEU A 179 -11.54 -2.47 -2.10
CA LEU A 179 -10.86 -1.76 -1.01
C LEU A 179 -11.18 -0.28 -1.11
N ASP A 180 -11.44 0.33 0.04
CA ASP A 180 -11.54 1.77 0.22
C ASP A 180 -10.79 2.18 1.49
N GLU A 181 -10.05 3.30 1.43
CA GLU A 181 -9.29 3.84 2.57
C GLU A 181 -9.24 5.35 2.47
N ASN A 182 -9.70 6.02 3.53
CA ASN A 182 -9.49 7.43 3.75
C ASN A 182 -8.65 7.64 5.02
N SER A 183 -7.66 8.53 4.96
CA SER A 183 -6.70 8.70 6.05
C SER A 183 -6.27 10.16 6.15
N ASP A 184 -6.62 10.81 7.28
CA ASP A 184 -6.31 12.22 7.59
C ASP A 184 -4.86 12.38 8.07
N GLN A 185 -3.93 11.77 7.37
CA GLN A 185 -2.52 11.74 7.76
C GLN A 185 -1.69 12.78 7.03
N SER A 186 -0.77 13.39 7.76
CA SER A 186 0.20 14.34 7.23
C SER A 186 1.54 13.66 6.95
N TYR A 187 2.21 14.16 5.92
CA TYR A 187 3.61 13.85 5.63
C TYR A 187 4.59 14.78 6.32
N VAL A 188 4.08 15.87 6.92
CA VAL A 188 4.88 16.94 7.51
C VAL A 188 5.38 16.56 8.89
N GLY A 189 6.69 16.63 9.09
CA GLY A 189 7.31 16.49 10.40
C GLY A 189 7.18 17.72 11.27
N LEU A 190 7.75 17.69 12.48
CA LEU A 190 7.81 18.80 13.42
C LEU A 190 9.22 19.40 13.48
N SER A 191 9.33 20.70 13.77
CA SER A 191 10.58 21.28 14.24
C SER A 191 10.96 20.67 15.60
N GLN A 192 12.22 20.77 15.97
CA GLN A 192 12.69 20.25 17.26
C GLN A 192 11.98 20.92 18.44
N GLU A 193 11.72 22.24 18.34
CA GLU A 193 11.00 22.99 19.35
C GLU A 193 9.57 22.48 19.52
N SER A 194 8.83 22.37 18.43
CA SER A 194 7.45 21.86 18.42
C SER A 194 7.38 20.41 18.92
N PHE A 195 8.31 19.55 18.49
CA PHE A 195 8.39 18.17 18.96
C PHE A 195 8.65 18.08 20.48
N MET A 196 9.54 18.90 21.00
CA MET A 196 9.84 18.91 22.44
C MET A 196 8.69 19.49 23.26
N SER A 197 7.90 20.40 22.69
CA SER A 197 6.72 20.98 23.33
C SER A 197 5.56 19.98 23.36
N ASN A 198 5.23 19.39 22.21
CA ASN A 198 4.16 18.40 22.09
C ASN A 198 4.44 17.45 20.90
N PRO A 199 4.97 16.24 21.14
CA PRO A 199 5.30 15.30 20.07
C PRO A 199 4.09 14.71 19.33
N ARG A 200 2.87 14.97 19.82
CA ARG A 200 1.61 14.54 19.20
C ARG A 200 0.84 15.70 18.57
N MET A 201 1.52 16.80 18.29
CA MET A 201 0.90 17.88 17.53
C MET A 201 1.17 17.71 16.03
N ARG A 202 0.29 18.31 15.24
CA ARG A 202 0.50 18.62 13.82
C ARG A 202 0.32 20.11 13.63
N TYR A 203 1.05 20.70 12.69
CA TYR A 203 0.85 22.11 12.35
C TYR A 203 -0.55 22.34 11.76
N GLY A 204 -1.15 23.50 12.07
CA GLY A 204 -2.44 23.91 11.53
C GLY A 204 -2.51 23.83 10.01
N ALA A 205 -1.41 24.16 9.34
CA ALA A 205 -1.26 24.02 7.89
C ALA A 205 -1.58 22.63 7.34
N THR A 206 -1.48 21.57 8.15
CA THR A 206 -1.76 20.18 7.73
C THR A 206 -3.21 19.75 7.93
N ALA A 207 -4.11 20.66 8.28
CA ALA A 207 -5.49 20.33 8.61
C ALA A 207 -6.31 19.77 7.43
N TYR A 208 -5.86 20.03 6.21
CA TYR A 208 -6.47 19.48 4.99
C TYR A 208 -5.69 18.31 4.40
N ASP A 209 -4.64 17.84 5.07
CA ASP A 209 -3.88 16.69 4.57
C ASP A 209 -4.71 15.42 4.69
N GLU A 210 -4.95 14.77 3.55
CA GLU A 210 -5.79 13.60 3.41
C GLU A 210 -5.22 12.66 2.34
N MET A 211 -5.32 11.37 2.55
CA MET A 211 -4.99 10.35 1.57
C MET A 211 -6.18 9.46 1.32
N MET A 212 -6.72 9.53 0.12
CA MET A 212 -7.83 8.71 -0.37
C MET A 212 -7.28 7.61 -1.26
N ASN A 213 -7.66 6.37 -0.99
CA ASN A 213 -7.29 5.22 -1.80
C ASN A 213 -8.52 4.36 -2.06
N ASP A 214 -8.71 3.96 -3.28
CA ASP A 214 -9.67 2.93 -3.65
C ASP A 214 -9.04 1.93 -4.63
N GLY A 215 -9.50 0.70 -4.63
CA GLY A 215 -8.90 -0.31 -5.47
C GLY A 215 -9.75 -1.56 -5.63
N GLU A 216 -9.59 -2.16 -6.79
CA GLU A 216 -10.25 -3.39 -7.19
C GLU A 216 -9.22 -4.40 -7.68
N GLN A 217 -9.34 -5.64 -7.22
CA GLN A 217 -8.49 -6.74 -7.68
C GLN A 217 -9.35 -7.92 -8.08
N THR A 218 -9.14 -8.43 -9.28
CA THR A 218 -9.80 -9.63 -9.76
C THR A 218 -8.76 -10.62 -10.26
N SER A 219 -8.85 -11.87 -9.84
CA SER A 219 -7.99 -12.93 -10.38
C SER A 219 -8.75 -14.23 -10.60
N LEU A 220 -8.35 -14.95 -11.64
CA LEU A 220 -8.83 -16.30 -11.97
C LEU A 220 -7.64 -17.24 -11.99
N THR A 221 -7.63 -18.21 -11.09
CA THR A 221 -6.54 -19.20 -10.97
C THR A 221 -7.06 -20.58 -11.28
N TYR A 222 -6.41 -21.26 -12.20
CA TYR A 222 -6.60 -22.67 -12.49
C TYR A 222 -5.41 -23.48 -11.97
N VAL A 223 -5.69 -24.54 -11.25
CA VAL A 223 -4.70 -25.54 -10.81
C VAL A 223 -5.14 -26.91 -11.38
N GLY A 224 -4.25 -27.54 -12.12
CA GLY A 224 -4.46 -28.88 -12.66
C GLY A 224 -3.32 -29.80 -12.27
N ASP A 225 -3.65 -30.95 -11.70
CA ASP A 225 -2.72 -32.01 -11.36
C ASP A 225 -2.94 -33.19 -12.34
N PHE A 226 -1.94 -33.42 -13.16
CA PHE A 226 -1.90 -34.51 -14.16
C PHE A 226 -0.90 -35.56 -13.69
N ASP A 227 -1.00 -36.77 -14.18
CA ASP A 227 -0.18 -37.90 -13.70
C ASP A 227 1.32 -37.59 -13.63
N ASN A 228 1.84 -36.78 -14.55
CA ASN A 228 3.27 -36.51 -14.68
C ASN A 228 3.65 -35.06 -14.53
N PHE A 229 2.71 -34.12 -14.38
CA PHE A 229 3.00 -32.70 -14.25
C PHE A 229 1.85 -31.92 -13.61
N ASN A 230 2.19 -30.82 -12.99
CA ASN A 230 1.25 -29.89 -12.42
C ASN A 230 1.25 -28.59 -13.21
N VAL A 231 0.08 -28.00 -13.38
CA VAL A 231 -0.10 -26.70 -14.05
C VAL A 231 -0.77 -25.73 -13.12
N VAL A 232 -0.23 -24.52 -13.03
CA VAL A 232 -0.91 -23.38 -12.43
C VAL A 232 -0.97 -22.27 -13.48
N PHE A 233 -2.17 -21.81 -13.76
CA PHE A 233 -2.42 -20.66 -14.61
C PHE A 233 -3.19 -19.62 -13.80
N THR A 234 -2.76 -18.35 -13.84
CA THR A 234 -3.46 -17.24 -13.21
C THR A 234 -3.55 -16.08 -14.18
N SER A 235 -4.74 -15.51 -14.31
CA SER A 235 -4.98 -14.21 -14.96
C SER A 235 -5.50 -13.22 -13.94
N TRP A 236 -5.12 -11.95 -14.05
CA TRP A 236 -5.54 -10.91 -13.12
C TRP A 236 -5.72 -9.56 -13.78
N GLN A 237 -6.49 -8.73 -13.10
CA GLN A 237 -6.62 -7.29 -13.31
C GLN A 237 -6.72 -6.62 -11.95
N ASN A 238 -5.87 -5.62 -11.73
CA ASN A 238 -5.86 -4.75 -10.56
C ASN A 238 -5.95 -3.31 -11.01
N ASP A 239 -6.94 -2.61 -10.52
CA ASP A 239 -7.12 -1.18 -10.69
C ASP A 239 -6.97 -0.52 -9.32
N TYR A 240 -6.22 0.57 -9.24
CA TYR A 240 -5.97 1.26 -7.99
C TYR A 240 -5.91 2.76 -8.23
N HIS A 241 -6.62 3.52 -7.41
CA HIS A 241 -6.59 4.96 -7.39
C HIS A 241 -6.05 5.46 -6.06
N ARG A 242 -5.29 6.54 -6.11
CA ARG A 242 -4.79 7.24 -4.94
C ARG A 242 -4.77 8.74 -5.20
N ASP A 243 -5.46 9.51 -4.36
CA ASP A 243 -5.19 10.94 -4.23
C ASP A 243 -4.58 11.22 -2.86
N TRP A 244 -3.35 11.69 -2.85
CA TRP A 244 -2.72 12.22 -1.65
C TRP A 244 -2.76 13.73 -1.73
N PHE A 245 -3.81 14.28 -1.16
CA PHE A 245 -4.00 15.71 -0.98
C PHE A 245 -3.23 16.15 0.26
N LYS A 246 -2.33 17.10 0.13
CA LYS A 246 -1.47 17.50 1.24
C LYS A 246 -0.82 18.85 1.01
N VAL A 247 -0.39 19.47 2.09
CA VAL A 247 0.45 20.67 2.02
C VAL A 247 1.69 20.37 1.15
N SER A 248 1.98 21.25 0.21
CA SER A 248 3.11 21.21 -0.71
C SER A 248 4.11 22.30 -0.38
N ASP A 249 3.65 23.52 -0.40
CA ASP A 249 4.47 24.70 -0.25
C ASP A 249 3.69 25.83 0.46
N PHE A 250 4.41 26.87 0.87
CA PHE A 250 3.86 28.14 1.28
C PHE A 250 4.19 29.18 0.22
N ASN A 251 3.33 30.16 0.04
CA ASN A 251 3.54 31.20 -0.94
C ASN A 251 3.93 32.53 -0.26
N ASN A 252 4.81 33.29 -0.94
CA ASN A 252 5.24 34.61 -0.55
C ASN A 252 6.10 34.69 0.73
N LEU A 253 6.73 33.61 1.15
CA LEU A 253 7.57 33.58 2.35
C LEU A 253 8.85 34.42 2.24
N LYS A 254 9.27 34.76 1.04
CA LYS A 254 10.42 35.69 0.81
C LYS A 254 10.25 37.03 1.45
N ALA A 255 9.02 37.49 1.67
CA ALA A 255 8.73 38.70 2.42
C ALA A 255 9.10 38.56 3.91
N HIS A 256 9.17 37.35 4.43
CA HIS A 256 9.58 36.98 5.77
C HIS A 256 11.04 36.49 5.84
N GLY A 257 11.77 36.50 4.71
CA GLY A 257 13.14 36.01 4.62
C GLY A 257 13.27 34.50 4.61
N GLU A 258 12.18 33.76 4.27
CA GLU A 258 12.12 32.32 4.25
C GLU A 258 11.87 31.79 2.84
N ASP A 259 12.16 30.49 2.63
CA ASP A 259 11.82 29.76 1.41
C ASP A 259 10.42 29.13 1.49
N ASP A 260 9.80 28.96 0.34
CA ASP A 260 8.43 28.49 0.21
C ASP A 260 8.26 26.98 0.54
N ASP A 261 9.35 26.15 0.49
CA ASP A 261 9.31 24.72 0.80
C ASP A 261 9.15 24.45 2.31
N ILE A 262 8.19 23.61 2.67
CA ILE A 262 7.87 23.32 4.08
C ILE A 262 9.01 22.60 4.82
N ASN A 263 9.81 21.77 4.15
CA ASN A 263 10.93 21.08 4.79
C ASN A 263 12.09 22.04 5.04
N GLU A 264 12.31 23.00 4.15
CA GLU A 264 13.28 24.08 4.37
C GLU A 264 12.83 24.99 5.50
N LEU A 265 11.53 25.30 5.58
CA LEU A 265 10.96 26.06 6.68
C LEU A 265 11.19 25.38 8.04
N ILE A 266 10.95 24.06 8.13
CA ILE A 266 11.24 23.27 9.35
C ILE A 266 12.76 23.27 9.64
N SER A 267 13.59 23.13 8.62
CA SER A 267 15.05 23.19 8.76
C SER A 267 15.51 24.55 9.27
N ASN A 268 14.96 25.64 8.75
CA ASN A 268 15.27 27.01 9.18
C ASN A 268 14.83 27.27 10.63
N ALA A 269 13.65 26.79 11.02
CA ALA A 269 13.20 26.81 12.42
C ALA A 269 14.19 26.07 13.33
N ASN A 270 14.65 24.88 12.95
CA ASN A 270 15.65 24.10 13.68
C ASN A 270 17.03 24.83 13.76
N ASN A 271 17.33 25.69 12.82
CA ASN A 271 18.53 26.52 12.79
C ASN A 271 18.34 27.89 13.50
N GLY A 272 17.20 28.08 14.14
CA GLY A 272 16.94 29.26 14.97
C GLY A 272 16.24 30.42 14.27
N SER A 273 15.64 30.23 13.10
CA SER A 273 14.78 31.23 12.48
C SER A 273 13.47 31.36 13.26
N THR A 274 13.26 32.49 13.88
CA THR A 274 12.02 32.82 14.60
C THR A 274 10.85 33.05 13.65
N ASN A 275 11.10 33.53 12.42
CA ASN A 275 10.06 33.73 11.44
C ASN A 275 9.57 32.34 10.92
N ALA A 276 10.48 31.41 10.63
CA ALA A 276 10.12 30.08 10.22
C ALA A 276 9.27 29.39 11.29
N GLN A 277 9.67 29.45 12.55
CA GLN A 277 8.89 28.89 13.67
C GLN A 277 7.50 29.53 13.77
N ALA A 278 7.42 30.88 13.73
CA ALA A 278 6.16 31.62 13.82
C ALA A 278 5.19 31.29 12.64
N ILE A 279 5.71 31.03 11.46
CA ILE A 279 4.89 30.57 10.31
C ILE A 279 4.33 29.18 10.59
N LEU A 280 5.17 28.27 11.04
CA LEU A 280 4.77 26.89 11.37
C LEU A 280 3.73 26.87 12.52
N ASP A 281 3.89 27.72 13.50
CA ASP A 281 2.97 27.84 14.67
C ASP A 281 1.67 28.58 14.35
N GLY A 282 1.53 29.12 13.13
CA GLY A 282 0.33 29.84 12.70
C GLY A 282 0.25 31.26 13.23
N GLU A 283 1.36 31.89 13.64
CA GLU A 283 1.41 33.25 14.19
C GLU A 283 1.58 34.33 13.10
N LEU A 284 1.92 33.93 11.89
CA LEU A 284 2.06 34.83 10.74
C LEU A 284 1.08 34.47 9.62
N PRO A 285 0.48 35.50 8.97
CA PRO A 285 -0.43 35.24 7.85
C PRO A 285 0.36 34.82 6.60
N VAL A 286 0.00 33.71 6.03
CA VAL A 286 0.61 33.16 4.82
C VAL A 286 -0.43 32.43 3.96
N GLN A 287 -0.18 32.34 2.66
CA GLN A 287 -0.94 31.46 1.81
C GLN A 287 -0.27 30.09 1.77
N ILE A 288 -1.07 29.03 1.96
CA ILE A 288 -0.64 27.65 1.92
C ILE A 288 -1.08 27.04 0.59
N GLU A 289 -0.17 26.34 -0.07
CA GLU A 289 -0.44 25.56 -1.26
C GLU A 289 -0.59 24.08 -0.92
N TYR A 290 -1.71 23.50 -1.31
CA TYR A 290 -2.01 22.08 -1.19
C TYR A 290 -1.96 21.45 -2.56
N LYS A 291 -1.48 20.21 -2.62
CA LYS A 291 -1.33 19.48 -3.87
C LYS A 291 -2.09 18.17 -3.85
N HIS A 292 -2.97 18.02 -4.84
CA HIS A 292 -3.50 16.72 -5.23
C HIS A 292 -2.40 15.90 -5.92
N ASN A 293 -1.89 14.90 -5.25
CA ASN A 293 -0.98 13.94 -5.86
C ASN A 293 -1.78 12.74 -6.41
N ASN A 294 -2.73 13.07 -7.27
CA ASN A 294 -3.74 12.17 -7.80
C ASN A 294 -3.14 11.23 -8.86
N ARG A 295 -3.36 9.91 -8.71
CA ARG A 295 -2.82 8.88 -9.58
C ARG A 295 -3.76 7.70 -9.73
N PHE A 296 -3.91 7.27 -10.97
CA PHE A 296 -4.61 6.05 -11.35
C PHE A 296 -3.59 5.03 -11.84
N TYR A 297 -3.70 3.81 -11.34
CA TYR A 297 -2.82 2.71 -11.67
C TYR A 297 -3.62 1.54 -12.21
N LYS A 298 -3.05 0.85 -13.18
CA LYS A 298 -3.58 -0.42 -13.68
C LYS A 298 -2.45 -1.43 -13.79
N ASN A 299 -2.75 -2.68 -13.46
CA ASN A 299 -1.84 -3.81 -13.55
C ASN A 299 -2.65 -5.05 -13.94
N GLU A 300 -2.40 -5.57 -15.12
CA GLU A 300 -3.10 -6.74 -15.63
C GLU A 300 -2.17 -7.72 -16.34
N GLY A 301 -2.56 -8.98 -16.40
CA GLY A 301 -1.77 -9.97 -17.08
C GLY A 301 -2.19 -11.41 -16.84
N TYR A 302 -1.33 -12.30 -17.27
CA TYR A 302 -1.45 -13.72 -16.97
C TYR A 302 -0.09 -14.35 -16.74
N GLN A 303 -0.09 -15.42 -15.97
CA GLN A 303 1.10 -16.23 -15.70
C GLN A 303 0.77 -17.72 -15.77
N PHE A 304 1.78 -18.49 -16.11
CA PHE A 304 1.71 -19.93 -16.24
C PHE A 304 2.93 -20.56 -15.56
N ARG A 305 2.70 -21.64 -14.82
CA ARG A 305 3.74 -22.48 -14.23
C ARG A 305 3.43 -23.95 -14.53
N LEU A 306 4.40 -24.66 -15.06
CA LEU A 306 4.38 -26.10 -15.22
C LEU A 306 5.50 -26.72 -14.40
N SER A 307 5.18 -27.70 -13.57
CA SER A 307 6.15 -28.43 -12.74
C SER A 307 6.04 -29.94 -12.99
N THR A 308 7.19 -30.63 -13.08
CA THR A 308 7.26 -32.07 -13.30
C THR A 308 8.47 -32.67 -12.60
N GLU A 309 8.40 -33.96 -12.26
CA GLU A 309 9.53 -34.71 -11.72
C GLU A 309 9.98 -35.77 -12.75
N ILE A 310 11.28 -35.77 -13.07
CA ILE A 310 11.89 -36.71 -14.03
C ILE A 310 13.18 -37.26 -13.42
N GLY A 311 13.14 -38.47 -12.88
CA GLY A 311 14.27 -39.08 -12.20
C GLY A 311 14.67 -38.32 -10.96
N ILE A 312 15.87 -37.73 -10.96
CA ILE A 312 16.39 -36.88 -9.83
C ILE A 312 16.03 -35.39 -9.99
N HIS A 313 15.39 -35.00 -11.07
CA HIS A 313 15.11 -33.62 -11.43
C HIS A 313 13.67 -33.23 -11.07
N ALA A 314 13.49 -32.16 -10.32
CA ALA A 314 12.22 -31.45 -10.16
C ALA A 314 12.29 -30.17 -10.99
N LEU A 315 11.67 -30.20 -12.16
CA LEU A 315 11.74 -29.14 -13.15
C LEU A 315 10.51 -28.24 -13.05
N THR A 316 10.73 -26.92 -13.08
CA THR A 316 9.66 -25.93 -13.16
C THR A 316 9.94 -24.94 -14.27
N ILE A 317 8.96 -24.75 -15.16
CA ILE A 317 8.97 -23.73 -16.22
C ILE A 317 7.89 -22.72 -15.88
N GLY A 318 8.24 -21.44 -15.94
CA GLY A 318 7.29 -20.35 -15.74
C GLY A 318 7.32 -19.34 -16.88
N TYR A 319 6.17 -18.75 -17.11
CA TYR A 319 5.92 -17.67 -18.05
C TYR A 319 5.00 -16.64 -17.42
N ARG A 320 5.28 -15.34 -17.63
CA ARG A 320 4.40 -14.24 -17.27
C ARG A 320 4.43 -13.18 -18.37
N ASP A 321 3.24 -12.71 -18.70
CA ASP A 321 3.03 -11.58 -19.58
C ASP A 321 2.10 -10.60 -18.87
N MET A 322 2.50 -9.32 -18.77
CA MET A 322 1.74 -8.32 -18.05
C MET A 322 1.97 -6.92 -18.59
N GLU A 323 0.96 -6.10 -18.38
CA GLU A 323 1.01 -4.66 -18.65
C GLU A 323 0.70 -3.89 -17.36
N ASP A 324 1.35 -2.75 -17.17
CA ASP A 324 1.03 -1.82 -16.12
C ASP A 324 1.09 -0.37 -16.58
N SER A 325 0.33 0.49 -15.92
CA SER A 325 0.30 1.91 -16.21
C SER A 325 0.13 2.77 -14.94
N GLU A 326 0.68 3.99 -15.00
CA GLU A 326 0.47 5.08 -14.05
C GLU A 326 -0.02 6.31 -14.80
N SER A 327 -1.26 6.73 -14.56
CA SER A 327 -1.76 8.03 -14.99
C SER A 327 -1.72 9.01 -13.83
N ARG A 328 -1.03 10.12 -14.03
CA ARG A 328 -0.90 11.18 -13.03
C ARG A 328 -1.70 12.39 -13.46
N VAL A 329 -2.58 12.87 -12.58
CA VAL A 329 -3.40 14.07 -12.76
C VAL A 329 -3.28 14.91 -11.50
N GLN A 330 -2.43 15.92 -11.51
CA GLN A 330 -2.13 16.74 -10.34
C GLN A 330 -2.76 18.13 -10.46
N ALA A 331 -3.16 18.68 -9.31
CA ALA A 331 -3.69 20.02 -9.19
C ALA A 331 -3.23 20.65 -7.87
N HIS A 332 -3.31 21.98 -7.80
CA HIS A 332 -3.12 22.73 -6.54
C HIS A 332 -4.44 23.38 -6.12
N GLU A 333 -4.62 23.49 -4.82
CA GLU A 333 -5.58 24.33 -4.14
C GLU A 333 -4.87 25.13 -3.06
N TYR A 334 -5.52 26.18 -2.58
CA TYR A 334 -4.92 27.12 -1.65
C TYR A 334 -5.82 27.35 -0.43
N ALA A 335 -5.21 27.65 0.70
CA ALA A 335 -5.87 28.24 1.86
C ALA A 335 -5.02 29.37 2.44
N ASP A 336 -5.66 30.35 3.05
CA ASP A 336 -4.98 31.42 3.76
C ASP A 336 -4.95 31.11 5.27
N GLN A 337 -3.75 31.09 5.83
CA GLN A 337 -3.52 31.09 7.28
C GLN A 337 -3.56 32.51 7.79
N SER A 338 -4.36 32.77 8.80
CA SER A 338 -4.42 34.04 9.51
C SER A 338 -3.39 34.06 10.63
N ALA A 339 -3.12 35.27 11.21
CA ALA A 339 -2.16 35.42 12.30
C ALA A 339 -2.59 34.79 13.65
N ASP A 340 -3.80 34.28 13.74
CA ASP A 340 -4.32 33.50 14.89
C ASP A 340 -4.27 31.99 14.63
N GLY A 341 -3.68 31.57 13.49
CA GLY A 341 -3.54 30.20 13.09
C GLY A 341 -4.80 29.57 12.43
N SER A 342 -5.89 30.33 12.29
CA SER A 342 -7.08 29.86 11.59
C SER A 342 -6.82 29.77 10.09
N LEU A 343 -7.48 28.80 9.43
CA LEU A 343 -7.42 28.59 7.98
C LEU A 343 -8.71 29.03 7.29
N SER A 344 -8.58 29.64 6.11
CA SER A 344 -9.72 29.81 5.21
C SER A 344 -10.19 28.47 4.63
N ALA A 345 -11.39 28.42 4.05
CA ALA A 345 -11.77 27.30 3.17
C ALA A 345 -10.81 27.21 1.97
N LEU A 346 -10.67 26.00 1.41
CA LEU A 346 -9.90 25.77 0.19
C LEU A 346 -10.49 26.54 -1.00
N TYR A 347 -9.62 27.03 -1.87
CA TYR A 347 -10.01 27.79 -3.07
C TYR A 347 -8.99 27.62 -4.20
N GLY A 348 -9.35 28.06 -5.41
CA GLY A 348 -8.42 28.26 -6.52
C GLY A 348 -7.88 26.97 -7.13
N TYR A 349 -8.74 25.97 -7.34
CA TYR A 349 -8.31 24.73 -8.01
C TYR A 349 -7.61 25.00 -9.34
N VAL A 350 -6.36 24.60 -9.46
CA VAL A 350 -5.50 24.80 -10.64
C VAL A 350 -4.89 23.48 -11.07
N GLY A 351 -5.35 22.95 -12.21
CA GLY A 351 -4.73 21.77 -12.81
C GLY A 351 -3.31 22.05 -13.25
N LEU A 352 -2.38 21.15 -12.91
CA LEU A 352 -0.97 21.24 -13.31
C LEU A 352 -0.78 20.68 -14.72
N SER A 353 0.37 21.01 -15.34
CA SER A 353 0.71 20.59 -16.69
C SER A 353 2.11 19.99 -16.78
N GLY A 354 2.51 19.53 -17.97
CA GLY A 354 3.83 18.96 -18.22
C GLY A 354 4.07 17.66 -17.46
N SER A 355 5.19 17.54 -16.76
CA SER A 355 5.56 16.32 -16.04
C SER A 355 4.65 15.99 -14.84
N ASN A 356 3.80 16.92 -14.43
CA ASN A 356 2.81 16.71 -13.37
C ASN A 356 1.60 15.92 -13.87
N ASN A 357 1.28 16.00 -15.16
CA ASN A 357 0.20 15.26 -15.80
C ASN A 357 0.79 14.38 -16.89
N ARG A 358 0.92 13.09 -16.63
CA ARG A 358 1.56 12.15 -17.55
C ARG A 358 0.95 10.77 -17.46
N LEU A 359 1.00 10.04 -18.56
CA LEU A 359 0.77 8.61 -18.63
C LEU A 359 2.13 7.90 -18.77
N ARG A 360 2.34 6.86 -18.00
CA ARG A 360 3.42 5.90 -18.17
C ARG A 360 2.82 4.53 -18.37
N GLU A 361 3.36 3.77 -19.28
CA GLU A 361 2.93 2.41 -19.58
C GLU A 361 4.17 1.52 -19.69
N SER A 362 4.01 0.27 -19.30
CA SER A 362 5.01 -0.76 -19.45
C SER A 362 4.36 -2.08 -19.82
N SER A 363 5.01 -2.84 -20.70
CA SER A 363 4.69 -4.23 -20.96
C SER A 363 5.91 -5.08 -20.66
N ALA A 364 5.72 -6.24 -20.05
CA ALA A 364 6.80 -7.12 -19.65
C ALA A 364 6.45 -8.58 -19.86
N THR A 365 7.28 -9.26 -20.65
CA THR A 365 7.23 -10.71 -20.82
C THR A 365 8.40 -11.36 -20.10
N SER A 366 8.14 -12.32 -19.25
CA SER A 366 9.16 -13.02 -18.46
C SER A 366 8.99 -14.53 -18.58
N TYR A 367 10.10 -15.24 -18.60
CA TYR A 367 10.12 -16.70 -18.54
C TYR A 367 11.29 -17.18 -17.68
N TYR A 368 11.12 -18.31 -17.03
CA TYR A 368 12.19 -18.94 -16.24
C TYR A 368 12.12 -20.46 -16.34
N LEU A 369 13.27 -21.08 -16.07
CA LEU A 369 13.44 -22.51 -15.87
C LEU A 369 14.16 -22.71 -14.53
N GLU A 370 13.61 -23.57 -13.68
CA GLU A 370 14.21 -23.99 -12.43
C GLU A 370 14.36 -25.51 -12.43
N ASP A 371 15.51 -26.01 -11.98
CA ASP A 371 15.77 -27.43 -11.78
C ASP A 371 16.32 -27.64 -10.36
N THR A 372 15.60 -28.43 -9.59
CA THR A 372 16.07 -28.89 -8.26
C THR A 372 16.41 -30.37 -8.36
N MET A 373 17.66 -30.73 -8.09
CA MET A 373 18.16 -32.10 -8.15
C MET A 373 18.22 -32.74 -6.76
N ASP A 374 17.56 -33.86 -6.58
CA ASP A 374 17.66 -34.71 -5.38
C ASP A 374 18.65 -35.83 -5.62
N PHE A 375 19.78 -35.77 -4.91
CA PHE A 375 20.85 -36.78 -4.97
C PHE A 375 20.67 -37.89 -3.91
N GLY A 376 19.54 -37.99 -3.26
CA GLY A 376 19.19 -39.09 -2.35
C GLY A 376 20.11 -39.22 -1.15
N ARG A 377 20.29 -38.16 -0.36
CA ARG A 377 21.06 -38.19 0.89
C ARG A 377 20.18 -38.46 2.10
#